data_40c3bcf550735fd30e19a8d58f12c1d6
#
_entry.id   40c3bcf550735fd30e19a8d58f12c1d6
#
_cell.length_a   1.000
_cell.length_b   1.000
_cell.length_c   1.000
_cell.angle_alpha   90.00
_cell.angle_beta   90.00
_cell.angle_gamma   90.00
#
_symmetry.space_group_name_H-M   'P 1'
#
loop_
_entity.id
_entity.type
_entity.pdbx_description
1 polymer ?
#
loop_
_entity_poly.entity_id
_entity_poly.type
_entity_poly.pdbx_seq_one_letter_code
_entity_poly.pdbx_strand_id
1 'polypeptide(L)'
;MRSYSDLFRTPEFTPLFLTSALQGAASTVGGLALGTLVYRATDSPLLSALSMFGPSLAQVLGATTLLSAADRLPPRATTTGIALAFALGTAAVALPGLPVAAIFGILFALGLVASLGGGVRWGLLNEILPRDGYLLGRSVFNMMSGITQVTGYAAGGVLVAVVSPRVGLLAAAALYLAAAAGTRLGLTRRAPRASGRPSIGRTWRTNALLWSYGPRRTVYLLLWIPNGLIVGCESLFVPYAPEHAGVLFASAAFGMLVGDVTTGRLLAPRVRARLGVPFLLLLATPYLLFALHPGIAVSAACAAVASVGFGSSLIQQERLMALTPDELGGHALGLHSSGMLTLQGASAAVAGSVAQLTSPGAAMTVMATASVAVTAAVTLAGSGSGSGSGSGSRSRSGSGTETETETGTGTGTGDRGSVPGSTPESTPHQAKPLS
;
A
#
# COMPACT_ATOMS: atom_id res chain seq x y z
N MET A 1 0.15 15.71 20.61
CA MET A 1 1.58 15.64 20.21
C MET A 1 1.81 16.53 19.01
N ARG A 2 2.71 17.52 19.11
CA ARG A 2 2.93 18.51 18.04
C ARG A 2 4.32 18.45 17.41
N SER A 3 5.22 17.62 17.93
CA SER A 3 6.62 17.56 17.53
C SER A 3 7.10 16.13 17.28
N TYR A 4 8.06 15.97 16.36
CA TYR A 4 8.77 14.70 16.15
C TYR A 4 9.50 14.25 17.43
N SER A 5 10.06 15.18 18.20
CA SER A 5 10.70 14.89 19.48
C SER A 5 9.77 14.23 20.49
N ASP A 6 8.50 14.63 20.52
CA ASP A 6 7.49 14.03 21.41
C ASP A 6 7.22 12.57 21.08
N LEU A 7 7.26 12.21 19.77
CA LEU A 7 7.08 10.82 19.33
C LEU A 7 8.20 9.92 19.88
N PHE A 8 9.46 10.35 19.74
CA PHE A 8 10.61 9.55 20.18
C PHE A 8 10.79 9.52 21.71
N ARG A 9 10.14 10.43 22.43
CA ARG A 9 10.03 10.38 23.90
C ARG A 9 8.91 9.46 24.38
N THR A 10 8.00 9.05 23.49
CA THR A 10 6.92 8.13 23.86
C THR A 10 7.52 6.73 24.09
N PRO A 11 7.24 6.09 25.24
CA PRO A 11 7.70 4.75 25.51
C PRO A 11 7.32 3.78 24.38
N GLU A 12 8.21 2.88 24.02
CA GLU A 12 8.04 1.84 22.98
C GLU A 12 7.94 2.36 21.53
N PHE A 13 7.79 3.66 21.27
CA PHE A 13 7.81 4.17 19.89
C PHE A 13 9.17 3.95 19.23
N THR A 14 10.27 4.32 19.90
CA THR A 14 11.63 4.12 19.38
C THR A 14 11.95 2.64 19.13
N PRO A 15 11.69 1.69 20.04
CA PRO A 15 11.85 0.27 19.76
C PRO A 15 11.01 -0.21 18.56
N LEU A 16 9.74 0.18 18.46
CA LEU A 16 8.89 -0.19 17.33
C LEU A 16 9.42 0.39 16.01
N PHE A 17 9.88 1.64 16.02
CA PHE A 17 10.48 2.30 14.86
C PHE A 17 11.75 1.59 14.40
N LEU A 18 12.73 1.37 15.31
CA LEU A 18 14.01 0.73 14.98
C LEU A 18 13.83 -0.70 14.49
N THR A 19 12.97 -1.50 15.14
CA THR A 19 12.73 -2.87 14.72
C THR A 19 12.03 -2.93 13.36
N SER A 20 11.14 -1.98 13.05
CA SER A 20 10.53 -1.86 11.73
C SER A 20 11.54 -1.43 10.66
N ALA A 21 12.47 -0.52 10.99
CA ALA A 21 13.55 -0.12 10.11
C ALA A 21 14.49 -1.29 9.78
N LEU A 22 14.88 -2.07 10.81
CA LEU A 22 15.69 -3.28 10.63
C LEU A 22 14.98 -4.31 9.73
N GLN A 23 13.68 -4.55 9.94
CA GLN A 23 12.89 -5.44 9.08
C GLN A 23 12.81 -4.92 7.64
N GLY A 24 12.62 -3.61 7.44
CA GLY A 24 12.63 -2.97 6.12
C GLY A 24 13.96 -3.16 5.40
N ALA A 25 15.08 -2.86 6.08
CA ALA A 25 16.41 -3.05 5.55
C ALA A 25 16.71 -4.53 5.25
N ALA A 26 16.31 -5.45 6.14
CA ALA A 26 16.45 -6.89 5.93
C ALA A 26 15.68 -7.35 4.68
N SER A 27 14.46 -6.84 4.49
CA SER A 27 13.61 -7.19 3.34
C SER A 27 14.22 -6.71 2.02
N THR A 28 14.77 -5.49 1.97
CA THR A 28 15.37 -4.95 0.74
C THR A 28 16.69 -5.64 0.38
N VAL A 29 17.60 -5.80 1.35
CA VAL A 29 18.85 -6.53 1.15
C VAL A 29 18.58 -7.99 0.78
N GLY A 30 17.69 -8.65 1.53
CA GLY A 30 17.33 -10.06 1.32
C GLY A 30 16.63 -10.28 -0.03
N GLY A 31 15.70 -9.41 -0.42
CA GLY A 31 14.99 -9.49 -1.69
C GLY A 31 15.93 -9.39 -2.89
N LEU A 32 16.84 -8.38 -2.89
CA LEU A 32 17.84 -8.22 -3.94
C LEU A 32 18.82 -9.43 -3.99
N ALA A 33 19.33 -9.85 -2.84
CA ALA A 33 20.24 -10.99 -2.73
C ALA A 33 19.58 -12.28 -3.22
N LEU A 34 18.31 -12.51 -2.87
CA LEU A 34 17.51 -13.64 -3.28
C LEU A 34 17.28 -13.67 -4.80
N GLY A 35 16.81 -12.54 -5.37
CA GLY A 35 16.61 -12.41 -6.81
C GLY A 35 17.88 -12.70 -7.60
N THR A 36 19.01 -12.17 -7.13
CA THR A 36 20.34 -12.41 -7.73
C THR A 36 20.79 -13.87 -7.56
N LEU A 37 20.57 -14.48 -6.39
CA LEU A 37 20.90 -15.88 -6.15
C LEU A 37 20.14 -16.81 -7.09
N VAL A 38 18.82 -16.61 -7.21
CA VAL A 38 17.95 -17.43 -8.07
C VAL A 38 18.31 -17.19 -9.53
N TYR A 39 18.56 -15.95 -9.95
CA TYR A 39 18.96 -15.66 -11.33
C TYR A 39 20.28 -16.32 -11.68
N ARG A 40 21.32 -16.20 -10.83
CA ARG A 40 22.63 -16.87 -11.05
C ARG A 40 22.54 -18.40 -11.09
N ALA A 41 21.57 -18.98 -10.38
CA ALA A 41 21.39 -20.43 -10.32
C ALA A 41 20.58 -20.99 -11.48
N THR A 42 19.72 -20.20 -12.11
CA THR A 42 18.72 -20.69 -13.08
C THR A 42 18.78 -20.02 -14.45
N ASP A 43 19.47 -18.88 -14.55
CA ASP A 43 19.48 -17.98 -15.71
C ASP A 43 18.05 -17.60 -16.19
N SER A 44 17.07 -17.66 -15.28
CA SER A 44 15.66 -17.45 -15.58
C SER A 44 15.18 -16.10 -15.03
N PRO A 45 14.83 -15.13 -15.91
CA PRO A 45 14.20 -13.88 -15.51
C PRO A 45 12.87 -14.11 -14.76
N LEU A 46 12.10 -15.11 -15.16
CA LEU A 46 10.84 -15.47 -14.52
C LEU A 46 11.06 -15.91 -13.06
N LEU A 47 11.98 -16.84 -12.83
CA LEU A 47 12.23 -17.33 -11.47
C LEU A 47 12.86 -16.25 -10.58
N SER A 48 13.72 -15.39 -11.12
CA SER A 48 14.26 -14.25 -10.42
C SER A 48 13.14 -13.29 -9.99
N ALA A 49 12.27 -12.87 -10.90
CA ALA A 49 11.14 -11.98 -10.61
C ALA A 49 10.17 -12.60 -9.60
N LEU A 50 9.82 -13.87 -9.76
CA LEU A 50 8.95 -14.58 -8.82
C LEU A 50 9.58 -14.77 -7.45
N SER A 51 10.89 -14.92 -7.33
CA SER A 51 11.55 -15.03 -6.03
C SER A 51 11.43 -13.74 -5.21
N MET A 52 11.47 -12.58 -5.86
CA MET A 52 11.36 -11.28 -5.21
C MET A 52 9.91 -10.89 -4.88
N PHE A 53 8.99 -11.09 -5.82
CA PHE A 53 7.61 -10.59 -5.73
C PHE A 53 6.55 -11.69 -5.56
N GLY A 54 6.88 -12.95 -5.82
CA GLY A 54 5.98 -14.09 -5.61
C GLY A 54 5.45 -14.24 -4.17
N PRO A 55 6.25 -13.97 -3.11
CA PRO A 55 5.76 -13.97 -1.75
C PRO A 55 4.56 -13.04 -1.50
N SER A 56 4.38 -11.98 -2.31
CA SER A 56 3.21 -11.10 -2.25
C SER A 56 1.90 -11.86 -2.53
N LEU A 57 1.91 -12.81 -3.47
CA LEU A 57 0.74 -13.65 -3.76
C LEU A 57 0.41 -14.58 -2.59
N ALA A 58 1.42 -15.20 -1.99
CA ALA A 58 1.24 -16.00 -0.79
C ALA A 58 0.73 -15.16 0.40
N GLN A 59 1.18 -13.91 0.51
CA GLN A 59 0.71 -12.96 1.51
C GLN A 59 -0.77 -12.64 1.34
N VAL A 60 -1.26 -12.50 0.11
CA VAL A 60 -2.70 -12.29 -0.15
C VAL A 60 -3.51 -13.53 0.24
N LEU A 61 -3.03 -14.74 -0.09
CA LEU A 61 -3.65 -15.98 0.35
C LEU A 61 -3.67 -16.09 1.89
N GLY A 62 -2.55 -15.75 2.53
CA GLY A 62 -2.46 -15.69 3.99
C GLY A 62 -3.40 -14.64 4.60
N ALA A 63 -3.55 -13.48 3.97
CA ALA A 63 -4.47 -12.44 4.44
C ALA A 63 -5.93 -12.91 4.42
N THR A 64 -6.35 -13.70 3.44
CA THR A 64 -7.71 -14.23 3.39
C THR A 64 -7.98 -15.33 4.41
N THR A 65 -6.96 -16.09 4.81
CA THR A 65 -7.08 -17.25 5.70
C THR A 65 -6.64 -16.98 7.14
N LEU A 66 -5.59 -16.16 7.34
CA LEU A 66 -4.92 -15.95 8.62
C LEU A 66 -5.18 -14.58 9.26
N LEU A 67 -5.87 -13.65 8.56
CA LEU A 67 -6.09 -12.28 9.07
C LEU A 67 -6.77 -12.28 10.46
N SER A 68 -7.63 -13.25 10.69
CA SER A 68 -8.30 -13.47 11.98
C SER A 68 -7.37 -13.96 13.09
N ALA A 69 -6.26 -14.58 12.74
CA ALA A 69 -5.28 -15.04 13.69
C ALA A 69 -4.41 -13.89 14.22
N ALA A 70 -4.13 -12.88 13.38
CA ALA A 70 -3.30 -11.73 13.75
C ALA A 70 -3.84 -10.97 14.97
N ASP A 71 -5.17 -10.77 15.05
CA ASP A 71 -5.79 -10.02 16.15
C ASP A 71 -5.95 -10.84 17.44
N ARG A 72 -5.78 -12.17 17.35
CA ARG A 72 -5.89 -13.10 18.48
C ARG A 72 -4.55 -13.46 19.10
N LEU A 73 -3.46 -13.13 18.45
CA LEU A 73 -2.13 -13.40 18.96
C LEU A 73 -1.59 -12.19 19.71
N PRO A 74 -0.84 -12.40 20.81
CA PRO A 74 -0.19 -11.32 21.55
C PRO A 74 0.74 -10.54 20.61
N PRO A 75 0.59 -9.21 20.43
CA PRO A 75 1.31 -8.45 19.41
C PRO A 75 2.83 -8.60 19.45
N ARG A 76 3.42 -8.58 20.65
CA ARG A 76 4.86 -8.76 20.84
C ARG A 76 5.33 -10.13 20.40
N ALA A 77 4.64 -11.20 20.79
CA ALA A 77 5.00 -12.56 20.42
C ALA A 77 4.87 -12.78 18.90
N THR A 78 3.82 -12.23 18.30
CA THR A 78 3.57 -12.31 16.84
C THR A 78 4.66 -11.61 16.07
N THR A 79 5.00 -10.36 16.41
CA THR A 79 6.05 -9.60 15.72
C THR A 79 7.41 -10.27 15.88
N THR A 80 7.74 -10.76 17.08
CA THR A 80 8.98 -11.51 17.32
C THR A 80 9.01 -12.80 16.51
N GLY A 81 7.90 -13.58 16.51
CA GLY A 81 7.78 -14.84 15.76
C GLY A 81 7.91 -14.63 14.24
N ILE A 82 7.31 -13.59 13.69
CA ILE A 82 7.45 -13.22 12.27
C ILE A 82 8.93 -12.93 11.96
N ALA A 83 9.59 -12.08 12.75
CA ALA A 83 10.98 -11.73 12.53
C ALA A 83 11.91 -12.97 12.63
N LEU A 84 11.66 -13.88 13.58
CA LEU A 84 12.40 -15.15 13.69
C LEU A 84 12.13 -16.06 12.48
N ALA A 85 10.89 -16.20 12.04
CA ALA A 85 10.55 -16.99 10.86
C ALA A 85 11.28 -16.48 9.61
N PHE A 86 11.30 -15.15 9.42
CA PHE A 86 12.04 -14.53 8.32
C PHE A 86 13.56 -14.72 8.47
N ALA A 87 14.12 -14.61 9.67
CA ALA A 87 15.53 -14.85 9.92
C ALA A 87 15.92 -16.29 9.56
N LEU A 88 15.16 -17.27 10.07
CA LEU A 88 15.42 -18.69 9.82
C LEU A 88 15.21 -19.06 8.35
N GLY A 89 14.10 -18.62 7.76
CA GLY A 89 13.81 -18.89 6.34
C GLY A 89 14.85 -18.27 5.41
N THR A 90 15.25 -17.01 5.66
CA THR A 90 16.29 -16.34 4.86
C THR A 90 17.66 -17.01 5.04
N ALA A 91 18.01 -17.42 6.26
CA ALA A 91 19.24 -18.17 6.51
C ALA A 91 19.20 -19.57 5.86
N ALA A 92 18.06 -20.26 5.87
CA ALA A 92 17.90 -21.52 5.19
C ALA A 92 18.11 -21.42 3.67
N VAL A 93 17.58 -20.36 3.04
CA VAL A 93 17.78 -20.10 1.61
C VAL A 93 19.26 -19.83 1.27
N ALA A 94 20.05 -19.31 2.21
CA ALA A 94 21.48 -19.08 2.02
C ALA A 94 22.30 -20.38 2.02
N LEU A 95 21.75 -21.52 2.43
CA LEU A 95 22.45 -22.80 2.45
C LEU A 95 22.86 -23.23 1.01
N PRO A 96 24.09 -23.74 0.84
CA PRO A 96 24.53 -24.25 -0.47
C PRO A 96 23.79 -25.54 -0.82
N GLY A 97 23.50 -25.72 -2.13
CA GLY A 97 22.90 -26.96 -2.62
C GLY A 97 21.38 -27.08 -2.40
N LEU A 98 20.71 -26.03 -1.92
CA LEU A 98 19.27 -26.05 -1.77
C LEU A 98 18.58 -26.03 -3.15
N PRO A 99 17.70 -27.01 -3.45
CA PRO A 99 17.00 -27.03 -4.73
C PRO A 99 16.05 -25.85 -4.86
N VAL A 100 15.87 -25.32 -6.08
CA VAL A 100 15.03 -24.15 -6.36
C VAL A 100 13.60 -24.32 -5.85
N ALA A 101 13.04 -25.52 -5.98
CA ALA A 101 11.70 -25.85 -5.47
C ALA A 101 11.60 -25.63 -3.94
N ALA A 102 12.64 -25.99 -3.18
CA ALA A 102 12.67 -25.77 -1.74
C ALA A 102 12.76 -24.28 -1.41
N ILE A 103 13.54 -23.50 -2.20
CA ILE A 103 13.58 -22.04 -2.04
C ILE A 103 12.16 -21.47 -2.18
N PHE A 104 11.43 -21.81 -3.25
CA PHE A 104 10.06 -21.33 -3.46
C PHE A 104 9.08 -21.82 -2.38
N GLY A 105 9.25 -23.04 -1.87
CA GLY A 105 8.48 -23.54 -0.72
C GLY A 105 8.68 -22.68 0.55
N ILE A 106 9.94 -22.34 0.86
CA ILE A 106 10.27 -21.43 1.97
C ILE A 106 9.67 -20.04 1.73
N LEU A 107 9.81 -19.49 0.53
CA LEU A 107 9.26 -18.17 0.19
C LEU A 107 7.73 -18.14 0.29
N PHE A 108 7.06 -19.19 -0.14
CA PHE A 108 5.62 -19.32 0.00
C PHE A 108 5.21 -19.32 1.49
N ALA A 109 5.90 -20.09 2.32
CA ALA A 109 5.64 -20.12 3.76
C ALA A 109 5.89 -18.76 4.41
N LEU A 110 7.00 -18.07 4.06
CA LEU A 110 7.29 -16.72 4.53
C LEU A 110 6.24 -15.70 4.08
N GLY A 111 5.73 -15.82 2.85
CA GLY A 111 4.64 -14.98 2.35
C GLY A 111 3.36 -15.15 3.18
N LEU A 112 2.99 -16.39 3.53
CA LEU A 112 1.87 -16.66 4.43
C LEU A 112 2.09 -16.00 5.80
N VAL A 113 3.29 -16.14 6.38
CA VAL A 113 3.64 -15.53 7.67
C VAL A 113 3.60 -13.99 7.59
N ALA A 114 4.04 -13.39 6.47
CA ALA A 114 4.03 -11.95 6.25
C ALA A 114 2.63 -11.33 6.35
N SER A 115 1.58 -12.10 6.02
CA SER A 115 0.19 -11.64 6.08
C SER A 115 -0.24 -11.19 7.49
N LEU A 116 0.40 -11.75 8.53
CA LEU A 116 0.10 -11.40 9.93
C LEU A 116 0.74 -10.06 10.34
N GLY A 117 1.82 -9.62 9.66
CA GLY A 117 2.67 -8.54 10.13
C GLY A 117 2.08 -7.14 10.02
N GLY A 118 1.36 -6.85 8.92
CA GLY A 118 0.85 -5.51 8.63
C GLY A 118 -0.14 -5.01 9.68
N GLY A 119 -1.14 -5.83 10.01
CA GLY A 119 -2.16 -5.49 11.01
C GLY A 119 -1.57 -5.29 12.42
N VAL A 120 -0.62 -6.14 12.81
CA VAL A 120 0.01 -6.07 14.13
C VAL A 120 0.81 -4.78 14.30
N ARG A 121 1.62 -4.39 13.30
CA ARG A 121 2.45 -3.17 13.37
C ARG A 121 1.61 -1.90 13.48
N TRP A 122 0.61 -1.75 12.63
CA TRP A 122 -0.25 -0.56 12.65
C TRP A 122 -1.13 -0.49 13.89
N GLY A 123 -1.57 -1.65 14.37
CA GLY A 123 -2.29 -1.73 15.62
C GLY A 123 -1.42 -1.34 16.81
N LEU A 124 -0.16 -1.82 16.90
CA LEU A 124 0.78 -1.40 17.94
C LEU A 124 1.01 0.12 17.91
N LEU A 125 1.20 0.68 16.72
CA LEU A 125 1.37 2.14 16.57
C LEU A 125 0.16 2.91 17.13
N ASN A 126 -1.05 2.42 16.87
CA ASN A 126 -2.29 3.03 17.37
C ASN A 126 -2.48 2.89 18.89
N GLU A 127 -1.91 1.84 19.50
CA GLU A 127 -1.93 1.64 20.95
C GLU A 127 -0.85 2.45 21.70
N ILE A 128 0.32 2.64 21.07
CA ILE A 128 1.45 3.35 21.66
C ILE A 128 1.23 4.86 21.59
N LEU A 129 0.64 5.35 20.50
CA LEU A 129 0.45 6.78 20.29
C LEU A 129 -0.97 7.24 20.64
N PRO A 130 -1.16 8.42 21.28
CA PRO A 130 -2.44 9.04 21.41
C PRO A 130 -3.02 9.42 20.04
N ARG A 131 -4.35 9.59 19.95
CA ARG A 131 -5.06 9.83 18.68
C ARG A 131 -4.49 10.99 17.86
N ASP A 132 -4.12 12.08 18.50
CA ASP A 132 -3.52 13.27 17.88
C ASP A 132 -2.07 13.07 17.42
N GLY A 133 -1.36 12.04 17.91
CA GLY A 133 0.01 11.67 17.50
C GLY A 133 0.07 10.61 16.40
N TYR A 134 -1.03 9.88 16.16
CA TYR A 134 -1.03 8.73 15.23
C TYR A 134 -0.67 9.10 13.79
N LEU A 135 -1.24 10.18 13.26
CA LEU A 135 -0.95 10.64 11.89
C LEU A 135 0.51 11.04 11.72
N LEU A 136 1.08 11.73 12.73
CA LEU A 136 2.49 12.10 12.70
C LEU A 136 3.39 10.86 12.79
N GLY A 137 3.08 9.92 13.67
CA GLY A 137 3.78 8.63 13.76
C GLY A 137 3.74 7.86 12.45
N ARG A 138 2.58 7.78 11.79
CA ARG A 138 2.44 7.12 10.49
C ARG A 138 3.28 7.78 9.39
N SER A 139 3.35 9.12 9.39
CA SER A 139 4.21 9.87 8.46
C SER A 139 5.69 9.54 8.68
N VAL A 140 6.15 9.45 9.93
CA VAL A 140 7.52 9.06 10.27
C VAL A 140 7.84 7.64 9.79
N PHE A 141 6.91 6.69 9.95
CA PHE A 141 7.08 5.32 9.44
C PHE A 141 7.16 5.25 7.92
N ASN A 142 6.37 6.06 7.21
CA ASN A 142 6.44 6.13 5.76
C ASN A 142 7.80 6.70 5.29
N MET A 143 8.29 7.77 5.90
CA MET A 143 9.64 8.30 5.62
C MET A 143 10.74 7.28 5.91
N MET A 144 10.66 6.62 7.07
CA MET A 144 11.60 5.55 7.42
C MET A 144 11.59 4.45 6.34
N SER A 145 10.42 4.03 5.89
CA SER A 145 10.29 2.99 4.85
C SER A 145 11.01 3.40 3.55
N GLY A 146 10.82 4.64 3.09
CA GLY A 146 11.53 5.14 1.91
C GLY A 146 13.05 5.19 2.11
N ILE A 147 13.52 5.71 3.25
CA ILE A 147 14.96 5.79 3.56
C ILE A 147 15.56 4.38 3.65
N THR A 148 14.91 3.44 4.33
CA THR A 148 15.42 2.08 4.46
C THR A 148 15.43 1.32 3.14
N GLN A 149 14.52 1.60 2.22
CA GLN A 149 14.55 1.05 0.88
C GLN A 149 15.76 1.56 0.09
N VAL A 150 15.97 2.89 0.04
CA VAL A 150 17.13 3.46 -0.65
C VAL A 150 18.44 2.90 -0.09
N THR A 151 18.62 2.99 1.22
CA THR A 151 19.88 2.54 1.87
C THR A 151 20.04 1.02 1.82
N GLY A 152 18.94 0.27 1.96
CA GLY A 152 18.95 -1.18 1.91
C GLY A 152 19.30 -1.72 0.50
N TYR A 153 18.75 -1.15 -0.55
CA TYR A 153 19.11 -1.54 -1.92
C TYR A 153 20.52 -1.10 -2.30
N ALA A 154 20.97 0.09 -1.87
CA ALA A 154 22.33 0.53 -2.10
C ALA A 154 23.35 -0.36 -1.37
N ALA A 155 23.19 -0.58 -0.07
CA ALA A 155 24.07 -1.44 0.72
C ALA A 155 23.98 -2.91 0.27
N GLY A 156 22.77 -3.42 0.01
CA GLY A 156 22.55 -4.76 -0.49
C GLY A 156 23.17 -4.98 -1.86
N GLY A 157 23.06 -3.98 -2.75
CA GLY A 157 23.70 -4.01 -4.07
C GLY A 157 25.21 -4.12 -3.99
N VAL A 158 25.85 -3.29 -3.17
CA VAL A 158 27.30 -3.38 -2.92
C VAL A 158 27.68 -4.75 -2.35
N LEU A 159 26.93 -5.23 -1.35
CA LEU A 159 27.21 -6.50 -0.70
C LEU A 159 27.10 -7.70 -1.68
N VAL A 160 26.07 -7.70 -2.54
CA VAL A 160 25.84 -8.74 -3.53
C VAL A 160 26.86 -8.69 -4.66
N ALA A 161 27.27 -7.48 -5.09
CA ALA A 161 28.24 -7.30 -6.17
C ALA A 161 29.67 -7.62 -5.72
N VAL A 162 30.09 -7.16 -4.53
CA VAL A 162 31.48 -7.27 -4.05
C VAL A 162 31.74 -8.61 -3.36
N VAL A 163 30.76 -9.14 -2.61
CA VAL A 163 30.96 -10.35 -1.81
C VAL A 163 30.22 -11.55 -2.41
N SER A 164 28.93 -11.66 -2.15
CA SER A 164 28.05 -12.67 -2.77
C SER A 164 26.58 -12.48 -2.37
N PRO A 165 25.62 -13.03 -3.15
CA PRO A 165 24.21 -13.06 -2.77
C PRO A 165 23.96 -13.80 -1.43
N ARG A 166 24.72 -14.88 -1.16
CA ARG A 166 24.56 -15.64 0.09
C ARG A 166 24.92 -14.81 1.33
N VAL A 167 25.99 -14.01 1.25
CA VAL A 167 26.37 -13.10 2.33
C VAL A 167 25.30 -12.02 2.51
N GLY A 168 24.69 -11.53 1.42
CA GLY A 168 23.53 -10.63 1.48
C GLY A 168 22.34 -11.24 2.22
N LEU A 169 22.02 -12.52 1.96
CA LEU A 169 20.97 -13.25 2.67
C LEU A 169 21.30 -13.45 4.15
N LEU A 170 22.55 -13.80 4.51
CA LEU A 170 22.96 -13.93 5.90
C LEU A 170 22.93 -12.59 6.65
N ALA A 171 23.32 -11.51 5.98
CA ALA A 171 23.18 -10.16 6.55
C ALA A 171 21.72 -9.79 6.80
N ALA A 172 20.83 -10.10 5.85
CA ALA A 172 19.39 -9.91 6.03
C ALA A 172 18.84 -10.76 7.19
N ALA A 173 19.27 -12.03 7.31
CA ALA A 173 18.89 -12.89 8.42
C ALA A 173 19.36 -12.31 9.77
N ALA A 174 20.57 -11.76 9.85
CA ALA A 174 21.08 -11.11 11.04
C ALA A 174 20.27 -9.86 11.41
N LEU A 175 19.87 -9.04 10.43
CA LEU A 175 18.99 -7.88 10.65
C LEU A 175 17.61 -8.31 11.16
N TYR A 176 17.02 -9.41 10.64
CA TYR A 176 15.77 -9.96 11.17
C TYR A 176 15.92 -10.48 12.60
N LEU A 177 17.04 -11.13 12.93
CA LEU A 177 17.34 -11.55 14.31
C LEU A 177 17.47 -10.35 15.25
N ALA A 178 18.17 -9.30 14.82
CA ALA A 178 18.27 -8.07 15.58
C ALA A 178 16.89 -7.40 15.78
N ALA A 179 16.05 -7.42 14.76
CA ALA A 179 14.66 -6.95 14.87
C ALA A 179 13.84 -7.80 15.87
N ALA A 180 13.99 -9.13 15.84
CA ALA A 180 13.33 -10.03 16.79
C ALA A 180 13.78 -9.75 18.23
N ALA A 181 15.09 -9.59 18.46
CA ALA A 181 15.64 -9.25 19.77
C ALA A 181 15.14 -7.87 20.24
N GLY A 182 15.22 -6.86 19.37
CA GLY A 182 14.73 -5.51 19.66
C GLY A 182 13.23 -5.47 20.01
N THR A 183 12.41 -6.23 19.28
CA THR A 183 10.96 -6.38 19.58
C THR A 183 10.76 -7.02 20.95
N ARG A 184 11.51 -8.09 21.24
CA ARG A 184 11.36 -8.81 22.50
C ARG A 184 11.83 -8.01 23.72
N LEU A 185 12.83 -7.18 23.56
CA LEU A 185 13.39 -6.37 24.64
C LEU A 185 12.70 -5.03 24.80
N GLY A 186 12.29 -4.41 23.68
CA GLY A 186 11.80 -3.02 23.66
C GLY A 186 10.28 -2.87 23.74
N LEU A 187 9.48 -3.93 23.47
CA LEU A 187 8.04 -3.85 23.54
C LEU A 187 7.49 -4.57 24.78
N THR A 188 6.46 -4.01 25.40
CA THR A 188 5.77 -4.65 26.53
C THR A 188 4.84 -5.78 26.07
N ARG A 189 4.50 -6.67 26.99
CA ARG A 189 3.50 -7.72 26.74
C ARG A 189 2.11 -7.09 26.77
N ARG A 190 1.33 -7.36 25.72
CA ARG A 190 -0.07 -6.94 25.60
C ARG A 190 -0.95 -8.14 25.31
N ALA A 191 -2.17 -8.09 25.81
CA ALA A 191 -3.21 -9.08 25.49
C ALA A 191 -3.60 -8.99 24.00
N PRO A 192 -4.13 -10.05 23.41
CA PRO A 192 -4.73 -10.03 22.09
C PRO A 192 -5.86 -9.00 21.98
N ARG A 193 -6.02 -8.39 20.81
CA ARG A 193 -6.97 -7.29 20.57
C ARG A 193 -8.41 -7.72 20.37
N ALA A 194 -8.65 -8.93 19.89
CA ALA A 194 -9.98 -9.41 19.56
C ALA A 194 -10.30 -10.77 20.14
N SER A 195 -11.50 -10.90 20.70
CA SER A 195 -12.14 -12.13 21.10
C SER A 195 -13.39 -12.35 20.25
N GLY A 196 -13.30 -12.94 19.06
CA GLY A 196 -14.47 -13.19 18.21
C GLY A 196 -14.12 -13.95 16.94
N ARG A 197 -15.09 -14.58 16.26
CA ARG A 197 -14.88 -15.22 14.94
C ARG A 197 -15.09 -14.19 13.83
N PRO A 198 -14.07 -13.85 13.02
CA PRO A 198 -14.31 -13.05 11.84
C PRO A 198 -15.14 -13.86 10.85
N SER A 199 -16.12 -13.21 10.27
CA SER A 199 -16.92 -13.80 9.21
C SER A 199 -16.26 -13.50 7.87
N ILE A 200 -15.63 -14.50 7.27
CA ILE A 200 -15.10 -14.42 5.89
C ILE A 200 -16.20 -13.92 4.95
N GLY A 201 -17.42 -14.41 5.11
CA GLY A 201 -18.56 -13.97 4.30
C GLY A 201 -18.90 -12.49 4.43
N ARG A 202 -18.71 -11.89 5.62
CA ARG A 202 -18.89 -10.43 5.80
C ARG A 202 -17.84 -9.65 5.02
N THR A 203 -16.55 -10.07 5.11
CA THR A 203 -15.45 -9.43 4.36
C THR A 203 -15.71 -9.47 2.85
N TRP A 204 -16.11 -10.62 2.31
CA TRP A 204 -16.43 -10.74 0.89
C TRP A 204 -17.61 -9.88 0.46
N ARG A 205 -18.68 -9.81 1.26
CA ARG A 205 -19.84 -8.91 0.98
C ARG A 205 -19.41 -7.45 0.99
N THR A 206 -18.60 -7.04 1.96
CA THR A 206 -18.08 -5.67 2.03
C THR A 206 -17.18 -5.36 0.83
N ASN A 207 -16.31 -6.28 0.43
CA ASN A 207 -15.48 -6.10 -0.76
C ASN A 207 -16.34 -6.01 -2.04
N ALA A 208 -17.37 -6.82 -2.19
CA ALA A 208 -18.32 -6.74 -3.30
C ALA A 208 -19.05 -5.39 -3.32
N LEU A 209 -19.48 -4.89 -2.16
CA LEU A 209 -20.10 -3.56 -2.03
C LEU A 209 -19.12 -2.44 -2.40
N LEU A 210 -17.85 -2.53 -1.97
CA LEU A 210 -16.82 -1.56 -2.34
C LEU A 210 -16.55 -1.56 -3.85
N TRP A 211 -16.59 -2.73 -4.48
CA TRP A 211 -16.36 -2.90 -5.91
C TRP A 211 -17.54 -2.53 -6.80
N SER A 212 -18.77 -2.58 -6.30
CA SER A 212 -19.99 -2.32 -7.07
C SER A 212 -20.14 -0.87 -7.54
N TYR A 213 -19.57 0.10 -6.81
CA TYR A 213 -19.65 1.51 -7.16
C TYR A 213 -18.63 1.87 -8.25
N GLY A 214 -19.11 2.20 -9.44
CA GLY A 214 -18.31 2.45 -10.64
C GLY A 214 -17.12 3.43 -10.45
N PRO A 215 -17.35 4.65 -9.92
CA PRO A 215 -16.27 5.61 -9.70
C PRO A 215 -15.16 5.08 -8.78
N ARG A 216 -15.51 4.35 -7.72
CA ARG A 216 -14.54 3.74 -6.79
C ARG A 216 -13.76 2.61 -7.47
N ARG A 217 -14.43 1.79 -8.28
CA ARG A 217 -13.80 0.73 -9.08
C ARG A 217 -12.75 1.30 -10.03
N THR A 218 -13.05 2.41 -10.70
CA THR A 218 -12.09 3.13 -11.56
C THR A 218 -10.84 3.54 -10.78
N VAL A 219 -11.00 4.08 -9.56
CA VAL A 219 -9.86 4.44 -8.70
C VAL A 219 -9.04 3.22 -8.31
N TYR A 220 -9.66 2.09 -7.95
CA TYR A 220 -8.93 0.84 -7.68
C TYR A 220 -8.13 0.37 -8.90
N LEU A 221 -8.70 0.39 -10.09
CA LEU A 221 -7.99 0.00 -11.32
C LEU A 221 -6.79 0.89 -11.60
N LEU A 222 -6.91 2.22 -11.40
CA LEU A 222 -5.80 3.17 -11.54
C LEU A 222 -4.74 3.01 -10.45
N LEU A 223 -5.11 2.55 -9.25
CA LEU A 223 -4.17 2.24 -8.17
C LEU A 223 -3.39 0.96 -8.43
N TRP A 224 -4.04 -0.06 -8.97
CA TRP A 224 -3.47 -1.40 -9.03
C TRP A 224 -2.73 -1.68 -10.34
N ILE A 225 -3.36 -1.41 -11.49
CA ILE A 225 -2.84 -1.89 -12.78
C ILE A 225 -1.56 -1.13 -13.19
N PRO A 226 -1.54 0.21 -13.29
CA PRO A 226 -0.32 0.91 -13.68
C PRO A 226 0.83 0.63 -12.73
N ASN A 227 0.56 0.65 -11.45
CA ASN A 227 1.54 0.43 -10.39
C ASN A 227 2.09 -1.01 -10.42
N GLY A 228 1.21 -2.01 -10.51
CA GLY A 228 1.61 -3.41 -10.63
C GLY A 228 2.47 -3.67 -11.87
N LEU A 229 2.09 -3.10 -13.03
CA LEU A 229 2.85 -3.25 -14.27
C LEU A 229 4.27 -2.69 -14.16
N ILE A 230 4.44 -1.55 -13.47
CA ILE A 230 5.78 -0.97 -13.27
C ILE A 230 6.59 -1.75 -12.23
N VAL A 231 5.98 -2.28 -11.18
CA VAL A 231 6.67 -3.26 -10.30
C VAL A 231 7.11 -4.49 -11.10
N GLY A 232 6.34 -4.91 -12.12
CA GLY A 232 6.78 -5.90 -13.09
C GLY A 232 8.06 -5.48 -13.84
N CYS A 233 8.20 -4.21 -14.26
CA CYS A 233 9.46 -3.69 -14.82
C CYS A 233 10.61 -3.78 -13.80
N GLU A 234 10.36 -3.32 -12.56
CA GLU A 234 11.38 -3.32 -11.50
C GLU A 234 11.83 -4.75 -11.15
N SER A 235 10.95 -5.76 -11.24
CA SER A 235 11.28 -7.15 -11.00
C SER A 235 12.35 -7.71 -11.97
N LEU A 236 12.54 -7.02 -13.08
CA LEU A 236 13.52 -7.37 -14.11
C LEU A 236 14.86 -6.65 -13.96
N PHE A 237 15.07 -5.80 -12.95
CA PHE A 237 16.34 -5.11 -12.77
C PHE A 237 17.52 -6.07 -12.56
N VAL A 238 17.29 -7.19 -11.87
CA VAL A 238 18.33 -8.22 -11.72
C VAL A 238 18.69 -8.89 -13.04
N PRO A 239 17.74 -9.43 -13.83
CA PRO A 239 18.07 -10.00 -15.16
C PRO A 239 18.58 -8.96 -16.16
N TYR A 240 18.17 -7.69 -16.06
CA TYR A 240 18.59 -6.62 -16.95
C TYR A 240 20.05 -6.19 -16.72
N ALA A 241 20.45 -6.02 -15.46
CA ALA A 241 21.79 -5.58 -15.09
C ALA A 241 22.22 -6.24 -13.75
N PRO A 242 22.63 -7.53 -13.76
CA PRO A 242 22.86 -8.31 -12.54
C PRO A 242 23.89 -7.70 -11.59
N GLU A 243 24.92 -7.04 -12.12
CA GLU A 243 25.97 -6.39 -11.31
C GLU A 243 25.56 -5.01 -10.77
N HIS A 244 24.56 -4.37 -11.42
CA HIS A 244 24.11 -3.02 -11.12
C HIS A 244 22.66 -2.97 -10.64
N ALA A 245 22.02 -4.10 -10.39
CA ALA A 245 20.63 -4.15 -9.96
C ALA A 245 20.38 -3.33 -8.69
N GLY A 246 21.31 -3.34 -7.74
CA GLY A 246 21.24 -2.52 -6.54
C GLY A 246 21.17 -1.02 -6.81
N VAL A 247 21.90 -0.54 -7.84
CA VAL A 247 21.85 0.87 -8.26
C VAL A 247 20.47 1.20 -8.84
N LEU A 248 19.92 0.34 -9.68
CA LEU A 248 18.60 0.54 -10.27
C LEU A 248 17.50 0.57 -9.20
N PHE A 249 17.50 -0.40 -8.28
CA PHE A 249 16.54 -0.41 -7.17
C PHE A 249 16.71 0.78 -6.22
N ALA A 250 17.94 1.18 -5.89
CA ALA A 250 18.18 2.35 -5.04
C ALA A 250 17.71 3.64 -5.72
N SER A 251 17.92 3.77 -7.03
CA SER A 251 17.45 4.90 -7.83
C SER A 251 15.93 4.95 -7.90
N ALA A 252 15.27 3.81 -8.11
CA ALA A 252 13.81 3.70 -8.07
C ALA A 252 13.26 4.07 -6.68
N ALA A 253 13.83 3.52 -5.61
CA ALA A 253 13.43 3.83 -4.24
C ALA A 253 13.63 5.32 -3.89
N PHE A 254 14.71 5.93 -4.38
CA PHE A 254 14.93 7.38 -4.23
C PHE A 254 13.87 8.19 -4.97
N GLY A 255 13.54 7.82 -6.22
CA GLY A 255 12.48 8.47 -6.98
C GLY A 255 11.12 8.35 -6.28
N MET A 256 10.80 7.17 -5.73
CA MET A 256 9.57 6.94 -4.96
C MET A 256 9.52 7.85 -3.72
N LEU A 257 10.62 7.95 -2.95
CA LEU A 257 10.70 8.84 -1.80
C LEU A 257 10.49 10.31 -2.19
N VAL A 258 11.11 10.75 -3.29
CA VAL A 258 10.92 12.12 -3.82
C VAL A 258 9.45 12.34 -4.24
N GLY A 259 8.84 11.38 -4.92
CA GLY A 259 7.44 11.42 -5.33
C GLY A 259 6.48 11.55 -4.15
N ASP A 260 6.69 10.72 -3.13
CA ASP A 260 5.87 10.71 -1.91
C ASP A 260 5.99 12.03 -1.12
N VAL A 261 7.22 12.53 -0.94
CA VAL A 261 7.47 13.82 -0.24
C VAL A 261 6.87 14.98 -1.04
N THR A 262 7.08 15.01 -2.35
CA THR A 262 6.56 16.06 -3.22
C THR A 262 5.04 16.08 -3.18
N THR A 263 4.41 14.93 -3.39
CA THR A 263 2.94 14.81 -3.41
C THR A 263 2.34 15.06 -2.02
N GLY A 264 2.96 14.52 -0.97
CA GLY A 264 2.38 14.59 0.37
C GLY A 264 2.58 15.92 1.09
N ARG A 265 3.67 16.67 0.78
CA ARG A 265 4.06 17.87 1.53
C ARG A 265 4.19 19.15 0.71
N LEU A 266 4.63 19.06 -0.55
CA LEU A 266 4.97 20.25 -1.35
C LEU A 266 3.84 20.69 -2.26
N LEU A 267 2.99 19.77 -2.72
CA LEU A 267 1.91 20.09 -3.66
C LEU A 267 0.65 20.54 -2.94
N ALA A 268 0.15 21.72 -3.32
CA ALA A 268 -1.16 22.20 -2.88
C ALA A 268 -2.29 21.26 -3.36
N PRO A 269 -3.39 21.07 -2.61
CA PRO A 269 -4.47 20.13 -2.97
C PRO A 269 -5.03 20.33 -4.39
N ARG A 270 -5.15 21.58 -4.86
CA ARG A 270 -5.65 21.91 -6.21
C ARG A 270 -4.69 21.43 -7.32
N VAL A 271 -3.38 21.54 -7.10
CA VAL A 271 -2.35 21.08 -8.04
C VAL A 271 -2.29 19.57 -8.03
N ARG A 272 -2.30 18.97 -6.85
CA ARG A 272 -2.30 17.52 -6.63
C ARG A 272 -3.45 16.83 -7.37
N ALA A 273 -4.67 17.39 -7.31
CA ALA A 273 -5.83 16.83 -8.00
C ALA A 273 -5.65 16.75 -9.54
N ARG A 274 -4.84 17.63 -10.14
CA ARG A 274 -4.56 17.66 -11.59
C ARG A 274 -3.42 16.74 -12.00
N LEU A 275 -2.54 16.36 -11.07
CA LEU A 275 -1.34 15.59 -11.36
C LEU A 275 -1.55 14.07 -11.32
N GLY A 276 -2.75 13.59 -11.00
CA GLY A 276 -3.02 12.15 -10.89
C GLY A 276 -2.68 11.37 -12.18
N VAL A 277 -3.16 11.82 -13.34
CA VAL A 277 -2.87 11.18 -14.63
C VAL A 277 -1.44 11.46 -15.10
N PRO A 278 -0.92 12.70 -15.08
CA PRO A 278 0.48 12.97 -15.39
C PRO A 278 1.48 12.10 -14.62
N PHE A 279 1.25 11.86 -13.33
CA PHE A 279 2.12 11.00 -12.52
C PHE A 279 2.01 9.51 -12.91
N LEU A 280 0.83 9.02 -13.30
CA LEU A 280 0.67 7.67 -13.83
C LEU A 280 1.39 7.49 -15.17
N LEU A 281 1.40 8.52 -16.03
CA LEU A 281 2.17 8.51 -17.27
C LEU A 281 3.68 8.61 -17.01
N LEU A 282 4.08 9.48 -16.08
CA LEU A 282 5.48 9.60 -15.66
C LEU A 282 6.02 8.26 -15.11
N LEU A 283 5.19 7.51 -14.37
CA LEU A 283 5.53 6.20 -13.81
C LEU A 283 5.92 5.19 -14.90
N ALA A 284 5.32 5.30 -16.10
CA ALA A 284 5.51 4.30 -17.16
C ALA A 284 6.46 4.77 -18.28
N THR A 285 6.38 6.05 -18.70
CA THR A 285 7.05 6.51 -19.93
C THR A 285 8.57 6.35 -19.94
N PRO A 286 9.34 6.55 -18.84
CA PRO A 286 10.78 6.36 -18.89
C PRO A 286 11.20 4.91 -19.14
N TYR A 287 10.36 3.92 -18.77
CA TYR A 287 10.64 2.50 -19.03
C TYR A 287 10.55 2.12 -20.51
N LEU A 288 9.93 2.94 -21.36
CA LEU A 288 9.91 2.73 -22.81
C LEU A 288 11.32 2.77 -23.42
N LEU A 289 12.25 3.47 -22.78
CA LEU A 289 13.64 3.58 -23.25
C LEU A 289 14.46 2.29 -23.02
N PHE A 290 14.00 1.36 -22.18
CA PHE A 290 14.76 0.16 -21.83
C PHE A 290 14.92 -0.82 -23.02
N ALA A 291 14.05 -0.76 -24.04
CA ALA A 291 14.22 -1.49 -25.28
C ALA A 291 15.50 -1.09 -26.05
N LEU A 292 15.98 0.14 -25.86
CA LEU A 292 17.19 0.65 -26.51
C LEU A 292 18.47 0.23 -25.76
N HIS A 293 18.34 -0.52 -24.66
CA HIS A 293 19.44 -0.93 -23.79
C HIS A 293 20.37 0.23 -23.41
N PRO A 294 19.83 1.34 -22.83
CA PRO A 294 20.65 2.46 -22.44
C PRO A 294 21.69 2.06 -21.40
N GLY A 295 22.81 2.79 -21.36
CA GLY A 295 23.83 2.58 -20.33
C GLY A 295 23.27 2.74 -18.91
N ILE A 296 23.95 2.14 -17.92
CA ILE A 296 23.48 2.03 -16.53
C ILE A 296 23.08 3.38 -15.90
N ALA A 297 23.83 4.44 -16.20
CA ALA A 297 23.52 5.78 -15.68
C ALA A 297 22.17 6.31 -16.18
N VAL A 298 21.87 6.12 -17.49
CA VAL A 298 20.59 6.51 -18.08
C VAL A 298 19.47 5.62 -17.56
N SER A 299 19.69 4.30 -17.45
CA SER A 299 18.72 3.37 -16.86
C SER A 299 18.37 3.74 -15.44
N ALA A 300 19.36 4.08 -14.59
CA ALA A 300 19.17 4.52 -13.22
C ALA A 300 18.39 5.85 -13.15
N ALA A 301 18.70 6.81 -14.01
CA ALA A 301 17.96 8.06 -14.12
C ALA A 301 16.52 7.83 -14.55
N CYS A 302 16.28 6.97 -15.55
CA CYS A 302 14.93 6.58 -15.98
C CYS A 302 14.14 5.92 -14.86
N ALA A 303 14.74 4.97 -14.11
CA ALA A 303 14.12 4.34 -12.97
C ALA A 303 13.77 5.34 -11.86
N ALA A 304 14.68 6.27 -11.54
CA ALA A 304 14.42 7.33 -10.55
C ALA A 304 13.27 8.24 -10.99
N VAL A 305 13.31 8.75 -12.23
CA VAL A 305 12.28 9.65 -12.76
C VAL A 305 10.92 8.97 -12.85
N ALA A 306 10.87 7.73 -13.34
CA ALA A 306 9.65 6.94 -13.37
C ALA A 306 9.06 6.78 -11.96
N SER A 307 9.89 6.43 -11.00
CA SER A 307 9.44 6.13 -9.64
C SER A 307 8.92 7.37 -8.87
N VAL A 308 9.22 8.60 -9.30
CA VAL A 308 8.52 9.80 -8.82
C VAL A 308 7.01 9.69 -9.08
N GLY A 309 6.62 9.03 -10.17
CA GLY A 309 5.22 8.78 -10.53
C GLY A 309 4.44 7.92 -9.52
N PHE A 310 5.11 7.17 -8.62
CA PHE A 310 4.44 6.47 -7.51
C PHE A 310 3.70 7.42 -6.56
N GLY A 311 4.05 8.71 -6.52
CA GLY A 311 3.28 9.74 -5.83
C GLY A 311 1.82 9.83 -6.27
N SER A 312 1.46 9.32 -7.48
CA SER A 312 0.08 9.13 -7.91
C SER A 312 -0.74 8.28 -6.94
N SER A 313 -0.13 7.34 -6.24
CA SER A 313 -0.79 6.45 -5.27
C SER A 313 -1.43 7.23 -4.13
N LEU A 314 -0.75 8.28 -3.61
CA LEU A 314 -1.31 9.14 -2.57
C LEU A 314 -2.54 9.90 -3.07
N ILE A 315 -2.48 10.42 -4.31
CA ILE A 315 -3.59 11.15 -4.95
C ILE A 315 -4.80 10.23 -5.14
N GLN A 316 -4.57 9.03 -5.63
CA GLN A 316 -5.65 8.06 -5.85
C GLN A 316 -6.22 7.51 -4.53
N GLN A 317 -5.39 7.32 -3.50
CA GLN A 317 -5.88 6.93 -2.17
C GLN A 317 -6.74 8.04 -1.54
N GLU A 318 -6.38 9.31 -1.69
CA GLU A 318 -7.20 10.44 -1.25
C GLU A 318 -8.57 10.42 -1.96
N ARG A 319 -8.60 10.19 -3.28
CA ARG A 319 -9.85 10.03 -4.05
C ARG A 319 -10.65 8.81 -3.62
N LEU A 320 -9.98 7.68 -3.34
CA LEU A 320 -10.62 6.47 -2.84
C LEU A 320 -11.36 6.75 -1.52
N MET A 321 -10.70 7.43 -0.60
CA MET A 321 -11.28 7.79 0.70
C MET A 321 -12.45 8.76 0.55
N ALA A 322 -12.33 9.76 -0.32
CA ALA A 322 -13.44 10.70 -0.61
C ALA A 322 -14.68 10.02 -1.21
N LEU A 323 -14.52 8.89 -1.89
CA LEU A 323 -15.62 8.09 -2.46
C LEU A 323 -16.11 6.98 -1.54
N THR A 324 -15.56 6.85 -0.33
CA THR A 324 -15.84 5.74 0.58
C THR A 324 -16.45 6.28 1.88
N PRO A 325 -17.57 5.72 2.35
CA PRO A 325 -18.11 6.04 3.67
C PRO A 325 -17.08 5.80 4.77
N ASP A 326 -17.07 6.63 5.80
CA ASP A 326 -16.05 6.59 6.88
C ASP A 326 -15.98 5.23 7.57
N GLU A 327 -17.12 4.55 7.74
CA GLU A 327 -17.21 3.23 8.38
C GLU A 327 -16.52 2.14 7.56
N LEU A 328 -16.39 2.33 6.23
CA LEU A 328 -15.77 1.39 5.31
C LEU A 328 -14.33 1.74 4.93
N GLY A 329 -13.81 2.86 5.42
CA GLY A 329 -12.47 3.36 5.07
C GLY A 329 -11.36 2.33 5.31
N GLY A 330 -11.39 1.66 6.46
CA GLY A 330 -10.43 0.59 6.78
C GLY A 330 -10.52 -0.61 5.83
N HIS A 331 -11.74 -1.03 5.46
CA HIS A 331 -11.96 -2.11 4.49
C HIS A 331 -11.50 -1.71 3.08
N ALA A 332 -11.73 -0.46 2.68
CA ALA A 332 -11.32 0.05 1.38
C ALA A 332 -9.79 0.06 1.23
N LEU A 333 -9.06 0.48 2.25
CA LEU A 333 -7.59 0.43 2.27
C LEU A 333 -7.06 -1.02 2.33
N GLY A 334 -7.75 -1.91 3.05
CA GLY A 334 -7.42 -3.33 3.09
C GLY A 334 -7.59 -3.99 1.71
N LEU A 335 -8.70 -3.72 1.02
CA LEU A 335 -8.93 -4.18 -0.34
C LEU A 335 -7.88 -3.62 -1.31
N HIS A 336 -7.54 -2.32 -1.18
CA HIS A 336 -6.46 -1.70 -1.97
C HIS A 336 -5.14 -2.44 -1.77
N SER A 337 -4.71 -2.66 -0.52
CA SER A 337 -3.45 -3.35 -0.23
C SER A 337 -3.40 -4.76 -0.81
N SER A 338 -4.47 -5.53 -0.67
CA SER A 338 -4.56 -6.89 -1.24
C SER A 338 -4.50 -6.89 -2.76
N GLY A 339 -5.25 -5.99 -3.42
CA GLY A 339 -5.24 -5.84 -4.87
C GLY A 339 -3.86 -5.41 -5.39
N MET A 340 -3.19 -4.50 -4.68
CA MET A 340 -1.82 -4.06 -5.00
C MET A 340 -0.82 -5.24 -4.97
N LEU A 341 -0.78 -5.99 -3.88
CA LEU A 341 0.09 -7.15 -3.74
C LEU A 341 -0.19 -8.23 -4.81
N THR A 342 -1.47 -8.44 -5.13
CA THR A 342 -1.87 -9.38 -6.19
C THR A 342 -1.33 -8.94 -7.54
N LEU A 343 -1.52 -7.67 -7.89
CA LEU A 343 -1.06 -7.16 -9.19
C LEU A 343 0.47 -7.08 -9.27
N GLN A 344 1.16 -6.76 -8.18
CA GLN A 344 2.63 -6.79 -8.13
C GLN A 344 3.17 -8.19 -8.43
N GLY A 345 2.67 -9.21 -7.73
CA GLY A 345 3.11 -10.59 -7.95
C GLY A 345 2.73 -11.14 -9.34
N ALA A 346 1.50 -10.86 -9.78
CA ALA A 346 1.04 -11.27 -11.11
C ALA A 346 1.82 -10.56 -12.23
N SER A 347 2.07 -9.27 -12.11
CA SER A 347 2.83 -8.49 -13.09
C SER A 347 4.29 -8.91 -13.13
N ALA A 348 4.91 -9.27 -12.00
CA ALA A 348 6.26 -9.82 -11.97
C ALA A 348 6.32 -11.18 -12.70
N ALA A 349 5.30 -12.04 -12.54
CA ALA A 349 5.19 -13.28 -13.28
C ALA A 349 5.06 -13.06 -14.80
N VAL A 350 4.19 -12.13 -15.20
CA VAL A 350 3.99 -11.77 -16.62
C VAL A 350 5.26 -11.16 -17.19
N ALA A 351 5.86 -10.18 -16.52
CA ALA A 351 7.10 -9.52 -16.95
C ALA A 351 8.25 -10.51 -17.09
N GLY A 352 8.43 -11.41 -16.11
CA GLY A 352 9.41 -12.47 -16.14
C GLY A 352 9.19 -13.46 -17.30
N SER A 353 7.92 -13.83 -17.55
CA SER A 353 7.57 -14.71 -18.68
C SER A 353 7.87 -14.07 -20.04
N VAL A 354 7.52 -12.79 -20.21
CA VAL A 354 7.82 -12.04 -21.43
C VAL A 354 9.34 -11.90 -21.60
N ALA A 355 10.08 -11.61 -20.51
CA ALA A 355 11.52 -11.49 -20.53
C ALA A 355 12.22 -12.80 -20.92
N GLN A 356 11.66 -13.93 -20.53
CA GLN A 356 12.17 -15.26 -20.86
C GLN A 356 12.01 -15.59 -22.35
N LEU A 357 10.97 -15.06 -23.00
CA LEU A 357 10.68 -15.25 -24.43
C LEU A 357 11.36 -14.20 -25.33
N THR A 358 11.80 -13.08 -24.74
CA THR A 358 12.35 -11.94 -25.49
C THR A 358 13.67 -11.46 -24.89
N SER A 359 13.62 -10.35 -24.14
CA SER A 359 14.72 -9.83 -23.33
C SER A 359 14.16 -9.04 -22.15
N PRO A 360 14.94 -8.85 -21.06
CA PRO A 360 14.49 -8.03 -19.95
C PRO A 360 14.09 -6.60 -20.35
N GLY A 361 14.87 -5.94 -21.22
CA GLY A 361 14.57 -4.59 -21.70
C GLY A 361 13.29 -4.52 -22.55
N ALA A 362 13.10 -5.48 -23.47
CA ALA A 362 11.87 -5.57 -24.26
C ALA A 362 10.64 -5.82 -23.38
N ALA A 363 10.74 -6.71 -22.40
CA ALA A 363 9.67 -6.99 -21.45
C ALA A 363 9.28 -5.74 -20.62
N MET A 364 10.26 -4.97 -20.12
CA MET A 364 10.00 -3.69 -19.43
C MET A 364 9.23 -2.73 -20.34
N THR A 365 9.61 -2.61 -21.60
CA THR A 365 8.92 -1.75 -22.57
C THR A 365 7.49 -2.22 -22.84
N VAL A 366 7.25 -3.53 -22.95
CA VAL A 366 5.90 -4.10 -23.11
C VAL A 366 5.03 -3.76 -21.90
N MET A 367 5.55 -3.97 -20.68
CA MET A 367 4.82 -3.67 -19.43
C MET A 367 4.52 -2.17 -19.31
N ALA A 368 5.49 -1.32 -19.66
CA ALA A 368 5.32 0.14 -19.65
C ALA A 368 4.27 0.60 -20.67
N THR A 369 4.31 0.04 -21.89
CA THR A 369 3.30 0.33 -22.94
C THR A 369 1.91 -0.07 -22.48
N ALA A 370 1.77 -1.27 -21.86
CA ALA A 370 0.51 -1.71 -21.29
C ALA A 370 0.02 -0.75 -20.19
N SER A 371 0.92 -0.25 -19.33
CA SER A 371 0.58 0.73 -18.28
C SER A 371 0.07 2.04 -18.85
N VAL A 372 0.73 2.58 -19.88
CA VAL A 372 0.28 3.78 -20.60
C VAL A 372 -1.08 3.55 -21.25
N ALA A 373 -1.26 2.43 -21.95
CA ALA A 373 -2.51 2.09 -22.64
C ALA A 373 -3.68 1.96 -21.65
N VAL A 374 -3.50 1.26 -20.53
CA VAL A 374 -4.53 1.14 -19.49
C VAL A 374 -4.86 2.49 -18.87
N THR A 375 -3.84 3.30 -18.55
CA THR A 375 -4.04 4.64 -17.99
C THR A 375 -4.86 5.50 -18.95
N ALA A 376 -4.53 5.51 -20.24
CA ALA A 376 -5.26 6.25 -21.27
C ALA A 376 -6.71 5.73 -21.41
N ALA A 377 -6.90 4.40 -21.53
CA ALA A 377 -8.22 3.80 -21.69
C ALA A 377 -9.16 4.12 -20.52
N VAL A 378 -8.66 3.98 -19.27
CA VAL A 378 -9.47 4.22 -18.07
C VAL A 378 -9.80 5.71 -17.91
N THR A 379 -8.89 6.61 -18.26
CA THR A 379 -9.12 8.06 -18.19
C THR A 379 -10.11 8.54 -19.26
N LEU A 380 -10.01 8.03 -20.49
CA LEU A 380 -10.94 8.35 -21.57
C LEU A 380 -12.34 7.82 -21.30
N ALA A 381 -12.48 6.58 -20.81
CA ALA A 381 -13.77 6.02 -20.43
C ALA A 381 -14.45 6.80 -19.29
N GLY A 382 -13.65 7.32 -18.33
CA GLY A 382 -14.16 8.13 -17.23
C GLY A 382 -14.65 9.51 -17.67
N SER A 383 -14.02 10.12 -18.70
CA SER A 383 -14.46 11.40 -19.25
C SER A 383 -15.73 11.30 -20.12
N GLY A 384 -15.95 10.17 -20.80
CA GLY A 384 -17.14 9.95 -21.63
C GLY A 384 -18.43 9.75 -20.83
N SER A 385 -18.35 9.21 -19.61
CA SER A 385 -19.53 9.04 -18.75
C SER A 385 -20.01 10.32 -18.06
N GLY A 386 -19.19 11.38 -18.03
CA GLY A 386 -19.55 12.69 -17.46
C GLY A 386 -20.27 13.63 -18.45
N SER A 387 -20.19 13.38 -19.75
CA SER A 387 -20.81 14.25 -20.77
C SER A 387 -22.22 13.85 -21.21
N GLY A 388 -22.71 12.69 -20.76
CA GLY A 388 -24.02 12.14 -21.13
C GLY A 388 -25.21 12.59 -20.28
N SER A 389 -25.02 13.30 -19.15
CA SER A 389 -26.11 13.69 -18.24
C SER A 389 -26.50 15.17 -18.28
N GLY A 390 -25.98 15.92 -19.26
CA GLY A 390 -26.20 17.38 -19.38
C GLY A 390 -27.16 17.86 -20.49
N SER A 391 -27.83 16.97 -21.23
CA SER A 391 -28.74 17.38 -22.31
C SER A 391 -30.14 16.77 -22.16
N GLY A 392 -30.98 17.37 -21.33
CA GLY A 392 -32.37 16.86 -21.21
C GLY A 392 -33.25 17.61 -20.23
N SER A 393 -33.27 18.95 -20.22
CA SER A 393 -34.46 19.67 -19.78
C SER A 393 -34.41 21.14 -20.27
N ARG A 394 -34.61 21.32 -21.56
CA ARG A 394 -35.18 22.60 -22.04
C ARG A 394 -36.70 22.48 -21.85
N SER A 395 -37.21 22.94 -20.73
CA SER A 395 -38.63 23.19 -20.57
C SER A 395 -39.01 24.35 -21.45
N ARG A 396 -39.91 24.08 -22.38
CA ARG A 396 -40.67 25.05 -23.15
C ARG A 396 -41.43 25.95 -22.17
N SER A 397 -41.12 27.21 -22.10
CA SER A 397 -42.01 28.24 -21.60
C SER A 397 -42.97 28.58 -22.72
N GLY A 398 -44.20 28.10 -22.62
CA GLY A 398 -45.37 28.56 -23.41
C GLY A 398 -45.97 29.76 -22.69
N SER A 399 -45.98 30.89 -23.38
CA SER A 399 -46.76 32.06 -23.05
C SER A 399 -48.26 31.79 -23.14
N GLY A 400 -49.04 32.22 -22.18
CA GLY A 400 -50.46 32.25 -22.20
C GLY A 400 -50.96 33.33 -21.24
N THR A 401 -51.31 34.44 -21.82
CA THR A 401 -51.97 35.64 -21.29
C THR A 401 -53.42 35.32 -20.85
N GLU A 402 -53.98 36.24 -20.04
CA GLU A 402 -55.41 36.53 -19.75
C GLU A 402 -55.93 35.88 -18.48
N THR A 403 -56.71 36.50 -17.58
CA THR A 403 -57.40 37.80 -17.49
C THR A 403 -57.89 37.91 -16.03
N GLU A 404 -58.02 39.11 -15.50
CA GLU A 404 -58.64 39.53 -14.26
C GLU A 404 -60.04 38.94 -14.05
N THR A 405 -60.45 38.69 -12.79
CA THR A 405 -61.69 39.25 -12.27
C THR A 405 -61.71 39.19 -10.72
N GLU A 406 -62.03 40.32 -10.18
CA GLU A 406 -62.34 40.69 -8.76
C GLU A 406 -63.58 39.98 -8.20
N THR A 407 -63.69 40.13 -6.93
CA THR A 407 -64.80 40.14 -5.96
C THR A 407 -64.71 38.99 -4.99
N GLY A 408 -64.74 39.17 -3.69
CA GLY A 408 -65.20 40.18 -2.78
C GLY A 408 -65.53 39.52 -1.45
N THR A 409 -65.21 40.22 -0.38
CA THR A 409 -65.88 40.28 0.94
C THR A 409 -66.21 39.00 1.73
N GLY A 410 -65.81 39.08 3.04
CA GLY A 410 -66.52 38.39 4.12
C GLY A 410 -65.68 38.03 5.36
N THR A 411 -65.43 38.98 6.22
CA THR A 411 -65.69 39.12 7.68
C THR A 411 -65.93 37.87 8.51
N GLY A 412 -65.31 37.83 9.70
CA GLY A 412 -65.77 37.10 10.90
C GLY A 412 -64.65 36.52 11.74
N THR A 413 -64.13 37.31 12.65
CA THR A 413 -64.27 37.40 14.12
C THR A 413 -64.17 36.12 14.92
N GLY A 414 -63.30 36.21 15.92
CA GLY A 414 -63.45 35.66 17.27
C GLY A 414 -62.71 34.39 17.51
N ASP A 415 -62.07 34.13 18.58
CA ASP A 415 -61.85 34.73 19.87
C ASP A 415 -60.89 33.77 20.64
N ARG A 416 -59.99 34.32 21.36
CA ARG A 416 -59.45 33.94 22.70
C ARG A 416 -59.36 32.46 23.14
N GLY A 417 -58.20 32.20 23.79
CA GLY A 417 -58.15 31.37 24.99
C GLY A 417 -56.80 30.70 25.26
N SER A 418 -55.91 31.44 25.91
CA SER A 418 -55.23 31.18 27.20
C SER A 418 -54.43 29.91 27.42
N VAL A 419 -53.19 30.14 27.67
CA VAL A 419 -52.18 29.45 28.53
C VAL A 419 -52.76 29.22 29.96
N PRO A 420 -52.28 28.35 30.88
CA PRO A 420 -50.87 28.02 31.16
C PRO A 420 -50.57 26.63 31.82
N GLY A 421 -49.30 26.40 32.02
CA GLY A 421 -48.72 25.89 33.30
C GLY A 421 -48.43 24.39 33.36
N SER A 422 -47.28 23.95 33.60
CA SER A 422 -46.47 23.85 34.80
C SER A 422 -45.51 22.66 34.69
N THR A 423 -44.24 22.90 34.85
CA THR A 423 -43.26 21.99 35.46
C THR A 423 -43.66 21.69 36.90
N PRO A 424 -43.12 20.69 37.65
CA PRO A 424 -41.69 20.46 37.85
C PRO A 424 -41.23 19.01 38.22
N GLU A 425 -39.91 18.89 38.27
CA GLU A 425 -39.07 18.17 39.26
C GLU A 425 -39.32 16.70 39.61
N SER A 426 -38.29 15.84 39.48
CA SER A 426 -37.43 15.44 40.63
C SER A 426 -36.44 14.32 40.26
N THR A 427 -35.19 14.58 40.50
CA THR A 427 -34.09 13.66 40.87
C THR A 427 -34.26 13.20 42.32
N PRO A 428 -33.38 12.34 42.91
CA PRO A 428 -32.56 11.23 42.47
C PRO A 428 -32.74 9.99 43.41
N HIS A 429 -32.13 8.84 43.03
CA HIS A 429 -31.73 7.90 44.10
C HIS A 429 -30.42 7.17 43.76
N GLN A 430 -29.45 7.44 44.62
CA GLN A 430 -28.23 6.67 44.86
C GLN A 430 -28.58 5.30 45.43
N ALA A 431 -27.79 4.30 45.10
CA ALA A 431 -27.33 3.30 46.06
C ALA A 431 -26.11 2.54 45.51
N LYS A 432 -25.01 2.67 46.21
CA LYS A 432 -23.84 1.81 46.35
C LYS A 432 -24.09 0.82 47.50
N PRO A 433 -23.15 -0.08 47.89
CA PRO A 433 -22.44 -1.18 47.22
C PRO A 433 -22.56 -2.51 48.05
N LEU A 434 -21.80 -3.53 47.69
CA LEU A 434 -21.24 -4.66 48.48
C LEU A 434 -21.28 -5.93 47.63
N SER A 435 -20.25 -6.61 47.34
CA SER A 435 -19.10 -7.20 48.02
C SER A 435 -18.11 -7.71 46.97
#